data_421c3ae0dc7a9c7524d1f07def76305e
#
_entry.id   421c3ae0dc7a9c7524d1f07def76305e
#
_cell.length_a   1.000
_cell.length_b   1.000
_cell.length_c   1.000
_cell.angle_alpha   90.00
_cell.angle_beta   90.00
_cell.angle_gamma   90.00
#
_symmetry.space_group_name_H-M   'P 1'
#
loop_
_entity.id
_entity.type
_entity.pdbx_description
1 polymer ?
#
loop_
_entity_poly.entity_id
_entity_poly.type
_entity_poly.pdbx_seq_one_letter_code
_entity_poly.pdbx_strand_id
1 'polypeptide(L)'
;YYNGMDERTLHLCQSVSKSICATAGASLIEEGLLDPNELVTNYLPELSQTGWKGATLQHVLDMTSGVKFVETYEDRECDIGKMDFASGWKPAPEGVDVSKWPKNIWDQILSLRVKEVEHGERHEYRSIETDIFAHAMERVTGKRLPQIVSERLWAPMGAEEDANITVDSNGYGLACGGVSASLRDLARFADVMLNEGMSSGKQVVPISWIKDVRHGKHGMRIKQYFDHGIYRNQFWVEDSEI
;
A
#
# COMPACT_ATOMS: atom_id res chain seq x y z
N TYR A 1 26.63 -4.77 -6.30
CA TYR A 1 25.85 -5.11 -7.51
C TYR A 1 26.32 -6.46 -8.06
N TYR A 2 25.37 -7.27 -8.56
CA TYR A 2 25.62 -8.61 -9.07
C TYR A 2 24.98 -8.80 -10.45
N ASN A 3 25.43 -9.75 -11.21
CA ASN A 3 24.82 -10.21 -12.46
C ASN A 3 24.54 -9.09 -13.49
N GLY A 4 25.47 -8.13 -13.64
CA GLY A 4 25.34 -7.03 -14.60
C GLY A 4 24.46 -5.87 -14.12
N MET A 5 24.01 -5.89 -12.86
CA MET A 5 23.33 -4.74 -12.24
C MET A 5 24.33 -3.61 -11.98
N ASP A 6 23.85 -2.39 -12.08
CA ASP A 6 24.57 -1.15 -11.77
C ASP A 6 23.75 -0.27 -10.80
N GLU A 7 24.21 0.94 -10.56
CA GLU A 7 23.57 1.90 -9.67
C GLU A 7 22.20 2.41 -10.18
N ARG A 8 21.90 2.26 -11.47
CA ARG A 8 20.66 2.68 -12.12
C ARG A 8 19.67 1.54 -12.33
N THR A 9 20.11 0.31 -12.12
CA THR A 9 19.27 -0.85 -12.33
C THR A 9 18.08 -0.82 -11.38
N LEU A 10 16.87 -0.79 -11.93
CA LEU A 10 15.64 -0.85 -11.16
C LEU A 10 15.37 -2.28 -10.71
N HIS A 11 15.03 -2.44 -9.46
CA HIS A 11 14.62 -3.71 -8.87
C HIS A 11 13.18 -3.61 -8.37
N LEU A 12 12.43 -4.67 -8.61
CA LEU A 12 11.05 -4.77 -8.12
C LEU A 12 11.04 -4.79 -6.59
N CYS A 13 10.33 -3.83 -5.99
CA CYS A 13 10.27 -3.65 -4.56
C CYS A 13 9.29 -4.58 -3.85
N GLN A 14 8.43 -5.27 -4.62
CA GLN A 14 7.38 -6.10 -4.03
C GLN A 14 6.60 -5.29 -2.96
N SER A 15 6.32 -5.87 -1.81
CA SER A 15 5.53 -5.24 -0.76
C SER A 15 6.17 -4.01 -0.08
N VAL A 16 7.44 -3.70 -0.33
CA VAL A 16 8.02 -2.39 0.07
C VAL A 16 7.29 -1.24 -0.64
N SER A 17 6.69 -1.51 -1.81
CA SER A 17 5.81 -0.57 -2.52
C SER A 17 4.70 -0.02 -1.63
N LYS A 18 4.14 -0.84 -0.73
CA LYS A 18 3.09 -0.43 0.20
C LYS A 18 3.53 0.73 1.08
N SER A 19 4.71 0.58 1.69
CA SER A 19 5.28 1.61 2.56
C SER A 19 5.61 2.89 1.80
N ILE A 20 6.15 2.77 0.58
CA ILE A 20 6.44 3.92 -0.30
C ILE A 20 5.15 4.65 -0.66
N CYS A 21 4.14 3.94 -1.18
CA CYS A 21 2.87 4.52 -1.61
C CYS A 21 2.09 5.14 -0.43
N ALA A 22 2.05 4.44 0.72
CA ALA A 22 1.38 4.97 1.90
C ALA A 22 2.07 6.22 2.45
N THR A 23 3.41 6.25 2.45
CA THR A 23 4.17 7.42 2.91
C THR A 23 3.94 8.64 2.00
N ALA A 24 3.76 8.45 0.69
CA ALA A 24 3.38 9.56 -0.19
C ALA A 24 2.01 10.17 0.19
N GLY A 25 1.11 9.39 0.79
CA GLY A 25 -0.18 9.86 1.30
C GLY A 25 -0.10 10.63 2.63
N ALA A 26 1.01 10.55 3.35
CA ALA A 26 1.16 11.19 4.66
C ALA A 26 0.93 12.70 4.62
N SER A 27 1.40 13.38 3.57
CA SER A 27 1.18 14.81 3.39
C SER A 27 -0.30 15.15 3.14
N LEU A 28 -1.06 14.26 2.47
CA LEU A 28 -2.49 14.45 2.25
C LEU A 28 -3.28 14.36 3.57
N ILE A 29 -2.80 13.53 4.49
CA ILE A 29 -3.36 13.44 5.85
C ILE A 29 -3.05 14.71 6.63
N GLU A 30 -1.82 15.21 6.60
CA GLU A 30 -1.44 16.44 7.30
C GLU A 30 -2.16 17.67 6.74
N GLU A 31 -2.41 17.72 5.43
CA GLU A 31 -3.18 18.76 4.76
C GLU A 31 -4.69 18.67 5.05
N GLY A 32 -5.16 17.60 5.71
CA GLY A 32 -6.58 17.37 6.00
C GLY A 32 -7.41 16.95 4.79
N LEU A 33 -6.77 16.55 3.68
CA LEU A 33 -7.45 16.00 2.51
C LEU A 33 -7.90 14.55 2.73
N LEU A 34 -7.17 13.82 3.58
CA LEU A 34 -7.52 12.49 4.07
C LEU A 34 -7.51 12.52 5.60
N ASP A 35 -8.53 11.94 6.22
CA ASP A 35 -8.57 11.69 7.67
C ASP A 35 -8.59 10.17 7.91
N PRO A 36 -7.58 9.60 8.58
CA PRO A 36 -7.56 8.18 8.89
C PRO A 36 -8.77 7.68 9.68
N ASN A 37 -9.45 8.54 10.45
CA ASN A 37 -10.61 8.19 11.25
C ASN A 37 -11.93 8.23 10.46
N GLU A 38 -11.93 8.85 9.29
CA GLU A 38 -13.11 8.90 8.43
C GLU A 38 -13.38 7.56 7.76
N LEU A 39 -14.66 7.31 7.45
CA LEU A 39 -15.07 6.11 6.72
C LEU A 39 -14.47 6.12 5.32
N VAL A 40 -13.91 4.99 4.91
CA VAL A 40 -13.37 4.84 3.55
C VAL A 40 -14.43 5.13 2.48
N THR A 41 -15.70 4.88 2.78
CA THR A 41 -16.84 5.18 1.89
C THR A 41 -17.11 6.66 1.69
N ASN A 42 -16.55 7.55 2.53
CA ASN A 42 -16.64 9.00 2.31
C ASN A 42 -15.73 9.43 1.16
N TYR A 43 -14.63 8.73 0.94
CA TYR A 43 -13.72 8.93 -0.19
C TYR A 43 -14.11 8.11 -1.42
N LEU A 44 -14.57 6.88 -1.20
CA LEU A 44 -14.91 5.87 -2.22
C LEU A 44 -16.33 5.35 -1.96
N PRO A 45 -17.38 6.12 -2.32
CA PRO A 45 -18.79 5.75 -2.05
C PRO A 45 -19.19 4.40 -2.63
N GLU A 46 -18.53 3.96 -3.70
CA GLU A 46 -18.78 2.69 -4.36
C GLU A 46 -18.53 1.49 -3.42
N LEU A 47 -17.69 1.67 -2.40
CA LEU A 47 -17.41 0.63 -1.39
C LEU A 47 -18.58 0.39 -0.43
N SER A 48 -19.66 1.18 -0.48
CA SER A 48 -20.85 1.00 0.36
C SER A 48 -21.57 -0.34 0.17
N GLN A 49 -21.28 -1.06 -0.91
CA GLN A 49 -21.83 -2.37 -1.22
C GLN A 49 -20.80 -3.51 -1.07
N THR A 50 -19.66 -3.22 -0.47
CA THR A 50 -18.55 -4.16 -0.26
C THR A 50 -18.33 -4.47 1.22
N GLY A 51 -17.39 -5.36 1.51
CA GLY A 51 -17.01 -5.69 2.88
C GLY A 51 -16.38 -4.52 3.65
N TRP A 52 -15.96 -3.43 2.97
CA TRP A 52 -15.40 -2.24 3.62
C TRP A 52 -16.45 -1.24 4.11
N LYS A 53 -17.73 -1.51 3.93
CA LYS A 53 -18.78 -0.65 4.48
C LYS A 53 -18.63 -0.52 6.00
N GLY A 54 -18.36 0.68 6.47
CA GLY A 54 -18.12 0.98 7.89
C GLY A 54 -16.65 0.92 8.32
N ALA A 55 -15.73 0.49 7.45
CA ALA A 55 -14.30 0.59 7.72
C ALA A 55 -13.84 2.05 7.65
N THR A 56 -12.93 2.44 8.54
CA THR A 56 -12.21 3.70 8.44
C THR A 56 -11.01 3.57 7.51
N LEU A 57 -10.45 4.69 7.08
CA LEU A 57 -9.22 4.70 6.31
C LEU A 57 -8.04 4.10 7.12
N GLN A 58 -8.05 4.27 8.47
CA GLN A 58 -7.05 3.65 9.34
C GLN A 58 -7.15 2.12 9.34
N HIS A 59 -8.35 1.56 9.32
CA HIS A 59 -8.51 0.11 9.20
C HIS A 59 -7.86 -0.44 7.93
N VAL A 60 -7.93 0.31 6.83
CA VAL A 60 -7.27 0.00 5.56
C VAL A 60 -5.75 0.13 5.69
N LEU A 61 -5.25 1.21 6.28
CA LEU A 61 -3.81 1.43 6.50
C LEU A 61 -3.18 0.36 7.38
N ASP A 62 -3.89 -0.13 8.38
CA ASP A 62 -3.41 -1.12 9.34
C ASP A 62 -3.76 -2.57 8.98
N MET A 63 -4.41 -2.78 7.82
CA MET A 63 -4.88 -4.11 7.39
C MET A 63 -5.75 -4.81 8.43
N THR A 64 -6.68 -4.05 9.00
CA THR A 64 -7.63 -4.51 10.04
C THR A 64 -9.08 -4.37 9.60
N SER A 65 -9.34 -4.27 8.30
CA SER A 65 -10.72 -4.10 7.79
C SER A 65 -11.61 -5.31 8.04
N GLY A 66 -11.05 -6.49 8.26
CA GLY A 66 -11.82 -7.73 8.44
C GLY A 66 -12.52 -8.23 7.17
N VAL A 67 -12.23 -7.65 6.02
CA VAL A 67 -12.78 -8.10 4.73
C VAL A 67 -12.17 -9.44 4.33
N LYS A 68 -12.98 -10.35 3.85
CA LYS A 68 -12.49 -11.63 3.34
C LYS A 68 -11.62 -11.43 2.11
N PHE A 69 -10.35 -11.81 2.24
CA PHE A 69 -9.37 -11.81 1.15
C PHE A 69 -8.34 -12.91 1.41
N VAL A 70 -8.32 -13.91 0.55
CA VAL A 70 -7.39 -15.04 0.69
C VAL A 70 -6.09 -14.70 -0.03
N GLU A 71 -5.00 -14.59 0.75
CA GLU A 71 -3.67 -14.27 0.24
C GLU A 71 -2.72 -15.46 0.43
N THR A 72 -2.93 -16.50 -0.37
CA THR A 72 -2.12 -17.73 -0.43
C THR A 72 -1.42 -17.78 -1.79
N TYR A 73 -0.12 -17.54 -1.83
CA TYR A 73 0.64 -17.33 -3.08
C TYR A 73 0.78 -18.59 -3.94
N GLU A 74 0.62 -19.78 -3.35
CA GLU A 74 0.63 -21.07 -4.03
C GLU A 74 -0.68 -21.35 -4.77
N ASP A 75 -1.79 -20.79 -4.28
CA ASP A 75 -3.11 -20.92 -4.91
C ASP A 75 -3.37 -19.74 -5.86
N ARG A 76 -3.22 -19.98 -7.14
CA ARG A 76 -3.41 -18.95 -8.16
C ARG A 76 -4.88 -18.60 -8.46
N GLU A 77 -5.83 -19.35 -7.88
CA GLU A 77 -7.28 -19.10 -8.03
C GLU A 77 -7.88 -18.37 -6.82
N CYS A 78 -7.10 -18.20 -5.75
CA CYS A 78 -7.53 -17.40 -4.59
C CYS A 78 -7.57 -15.89 -4.92
N ASP A 79 -7.90 -15.05 -3.94
CA ASP A 79 -8.12 -13.62 -4.18
C ASP A 79 -6.84 -12.90 -4.62
N ILE A 80 -5.66 -13.22 -4.04
CA ILE A 80 -4.40 -12.63 -4.50
C ILE A 80 -4.03 -13.12 -5.91
N GLY A 81 -4.31 -14.38 -6.26
CA GLY A 81 -4.09 -14.89 -7.61
C GLY A 81 -4.96 -14.18 -8.66
N LYS A 82 -6.22 -13.87 -8.33
CA LYS A 82 -7.11 -13.06 -9.18
C LYS A 82 -6.63 -11.62 -9.28
N MET A 83 -6.08 -11.06 -8.20
CA MET A 83 -5.48 -9.71 -8.20
C MET A 83 -4.24 -9.65 -9.10
N ASP A 84 -3.38 -10.66 -9.05
CA ASP A 84 -2.22 -10.79 -9.94
C ASP A 84 -2.64 -10.80 -11.42
N PHE A 85 -3.71 -11.52 -11.74
CA PHE A 85 -4.29 -11.51 -13.08
C PHE A 85 -4.89 -10.16 -13.46
N ALA A 86 -5.70 -9.56 -12.57
CA ALA A 86 -6.38 -8.30 -12.80
C ALA A 86 -5.42 -7.12 -12.97
N SER A 87 -4.27 -7.17 -12.30
CA SER A 87 -3.21 -6.17 -12.43
C SER A 87 -2.31 -6.38 -13.67
N GLY A 88 -2.49 -7.48 -14.40
CA GLY A 88 -1.60 -7.86 -15.51
C GLY A 88 -0.25 -8.44 -15.07
N TRP A 89 -0.07 -8.69 -13.78
CA TRP A 89 1.17 -9.20 -13.20
C TRP A 89 1.49 -10.64 -13.61
N LYS A 90 0.46 -11.49 -13.61
CA LYS A 90 0.58 -12.89 -14.03
C LYS A 90 -0.50 -13.24 -15.04
N PRO A 91 -0.20 -14.11 -16.02
CA PRO A 91 -1.22 -14.60 -16.94
C PRO A 91 -2.25 -15.48 -16.19
N ALA A 92 -3.39 -15.73 -16.83
CA ALA A 92 -4.36 -16.69 -16.34
C ALA A 92 -3.69 -18.05 -16.05
N PRO A 93 -4.11 -18.78 -14.98
CA PRO A 93 -3.67 -20.14 -14.78
C PRO A 93 -4.09 -21.04 -15.96
N GLU A 94 -3.27 -22.02 -16.29
CA GLU A 94 -3.55 -22.93 -17.40
C GLU A 94 -4.84 -23.73 -17.13
N GLY A 95 -5.74 -23.77 -18.12
CA GLY A 95 -7.00 -24.52 -18.05
C GLY A 95 -8.10 -23.87 -17.20
N VAL A 96 -7.87 -22.70 -16.61
CA VAL A 96 -8.86 -22.02 -15.78
C VAL A 96 -9.69 -21.02 -16.61
N ASP A 97 -11.02 -21.10 -16.49
CA ASP A 97 -11.93 -20.12 -17.09
C ASP A 97 -11.94 -18.82 -16.26
N VAL A 98 -11.24 -17.81 -16.76
CA VAL A 98 -11.15 -16.47 -16.13
C VAL A 98 -12.19 -15.49 -16.66
N SER A 99 -13.18 -15.93 -17.41
CA SER A 99 -14.19 -15.05 -18.03
C SER A 99 -14.95 -14.19 -17.00
N LYS A 100 -15.11 -14.72 -15.80
CA LYS A 100 -15.80 -14.06 -14.66
C LYS A 100 -14.84 -13.38 -13.67
N TRP A 101 -13.53 -13.47 -13.89
CA TRP A 101 -12.55 -12.85 -13.02
C TRP A 101 -12.53 -11.32 -13.22
N PRO A 102 -12.17 -10.56 -12.19
CA PRO A 102 -11.95 -9.13 -12.28
C PRO A 102 -10.98 -8.78 -13.41
N LYS A 103 -11.24 -7.69 -14.13
CA LYS A 103 -10.42 -7.28 -15.29
C LYS A 103 -9.36 -6.23 -14.93
N ASN A 104 -9.49 -5.62 -13.77
CA ASN A 104 -8.60 -4.62 -13.21
C ASN A 104 -8.70 -4.63 -11.68
N ILE A 105 -7.84 -3.87 -11.01
CA ILE A 105 -7.77 -3.81 -9.54
C ILE A 105 -9.08 -3.30 -8.93
N TRP A 106 -9.71 -2.29 -9.56
CA TRP A 106 -10.95 -1.73 -9.05
C TRP A 106 -12.11 -2.73 -9.11
N ASP A 107 -12.23 -3.50 -10.19
CA ASP A 107 -13.22 -4.59 -10.27
C ASP A 107 -13.01 -5.64 -9.17
N GLN A 108 -11.74 -5.96 -8.86
CA GLN A 108 -11.42 -6.88 -7.77
C GLN A 108 -11.88 -6.31 -6.43
N ILE A 109 -11.58 -5.04 -6.14
CA ILE A 109 -12.03 -4.36 -4.93
C ILE A 109 -13.56 -4.43 -4.81
N LEU A 110 -14.29 -4.06 -5.85
CA LEU A 110 -15.76 -4.07 -5.83
C LEU A 110 -16.39 -5.45 -5.72
N SER A 111 -15.65 -6.51 -6.06
CA SER A 111 -16.12 -7.89 -5.95
C SER A 111 -16.11 -8.45 -4.52
N LEU A 112 -15.32 -7.87 -3.62
CA LEU A 112 -15.11 -8.35 -2.25
C LEU A 112 -16.21 -7.82 -1.31
N ARG A 113 -17.25 -8.62 -1.10
CA ARG A 113 -18.47 -8.21 -0.39
C ARG A 113 -18.59 -8.77 1.01
N VAL A 114 -17.73 -9.69 1.40
CA VAL A 114 -17.83 -10.40 2.68
C VAL A 114 -16.90 -9.77 3.71
N LYS A 115 -17.44 -9.43 4.86
CA LYS A 115 -16.70 -9.10 6.08
C LYS A 115 -16.73 -10.33 6.98
N GLU A 116 -15.58 -10.86 7.38
CA GLU A 116 -15.47 -12.06 8.23
C GLU A 116 -15.45 -11.73 9.71
N VAL A 117 -14.82 -10.60 10.07
CA VAL A 117 -14.72 -10.11 11.46
C VAL A 117 -14.99 -8.62 11.51
N GLU A 118 -15.19 -8.07 12.72
CA GLU A 118 -15.41 -6.63 12.86
C GLU A 118 -14.17 -5.82 12.47
N HIS A 119 -14.41 -4.62 11.95
CA HIS A 119 -13.33 -3.69 11.61
C HIS A 119 -12.52 -3.34 12.86
N GLY A 120 -11.19 -3.45 12.77
CA GLY A 120 -10.29 -3.21 13.88
C GLY A 120 -10.10 -4.41 14.82
N GLU A 121 -10.78 -5.54 14.62
CA GLU A 121 -10.71 -6.68 15.54
C GLU A 121 -9.37 -7.41 15.49
N ARG A 122 -8.84 -7.61 14.28
CA ARG A 122 -7.55 -8.29 14.09
C ARG A 122 -6.82 -7.81 12.85
N HIS A 123 -5.50 -7.93 12.88
CA HIS A 123 -4.68 -7.75 11.68
C HIS A 123 -4.68 -9.04 10.85
N GLU A 124 -4.89 -8.88 9.57
CA GLU A 124 -4.61 -9.89 8.54
C GLU A 124 -4.02 -9.21 7.32
N TYR A 125 -2.87 -9.71 6.88
CA TYR A 125 -2.20 -9.13 5.72
C TYR A 125 -3.03 -9.29 4.45
N ARG A 126 -3.42 -8.15 3.86
CA ARG A 126 -4.28 -8.08 2.67
C ARG A 126 -3.74 -7.04 1.70
N SER A 127 -3.04 -7.48 0.68
CA SER A 127 -2.40 -6.58 -0.29
C SER A 127 -3.37 -5.58 -0.91
N ILE A 128 -4.61 -6.01 -1.19
CA ILE A 128 -5.65 -5.18 -1.81
C ILE A 128 -5.96 -3.88 -1.04
N GLU A 129 -5.72 -3.83 0.27
CA GLU A 129 -6.02 -2.66 1.09
C GLU A 129 -5.11 -1.47 0.78
N THR A 130 -3.88 -1.72 0.37
CA THR A 130 -2.99 -0.65 -0.10
C THR A 130 -3.55 0.03 -1.35
N ASP A 131 -4.15 -0.75 -2.24
CA ASP A 131 -4.72 -0.21 -3.48
C ASP A 131 -6.00 0.59 -3.20
N ILE A 132 -6.77 0.25 -2.16
CA ILE A 132 -7.89 1.08 -1.69
C ILE A 132 -7.38 2.44 -1.20
N PHE A 133 -6.31 2.46 -0.41
CA PHE A 133 -5.71 3.71 0.03
C PHE A 133 -5.22 4.55 -1.15
N ALA A 134 -4.59 3.91 -2.14
CA ALA A 134 -4.15 4.57 -3.37
C ALA A 134 -5.34 5.17 -4.16
N HIS A 135 -6.46 4.46 -4.27
CA HIS A 135 -7.67 5.01 -4.89
C HIS A 135 -8.24 6.20 -4.12
N ALA A 136 -8.20 6.19 -2.78
CA ALA A 136 -8.60 7.34 -1.98
C ALA A 136 -7.68 8.55 -2.24
N MET A 137 -6.36 8.35 -2.32
CA MET A 137 -5.41 9.40 -2.70
C MET A 137 -5.72 9.98 -4.09
N GLU A 138 -5.95 9.13 -5.10
CA GLU A 138 -6.32 9.57 -6.44
C GLU A 138 -7.63 10.36 -6.43
N ARG A 139 -8.61 9.93 -5.65
CA ARG A 139 -9.92 10.58 -5.56
C ARG A 139 -9.83 12.01 -5.01
N VAL A 140 -9.09 12.22 -3.94
CA VAL A 140 -9.00 13.54 -3.30
C VAL A 140 -8.07 14.51 -4.03
N THR A 141 -7.10 13.98 -4.80
CA THR A 141 -6.14 14.82 -5.52
C THR A 141 -6.50 15.05 -6.98
N GLY A 142 -7.32 14.18 -7.57
CA GLY A 142 -7.57 14.15 -9.01
C GLY A 142 -6.35 13.71 -9.85
N LYS A 143 -5.30 13.19 -9.21
CA LYS A 143 -4.05 12.76 -9.84
C LYS A 143 -3.92 11.25 -9.80
N ARG A 144 -3.13 10.69 -10.70
CA ARG A 144 -2.78 9.26 -10.67
C ARG A 144 -1.70 8.97 -9.63
N LEU A 145 -1.73 7.76 -9.07
CA LEU A 145 -0.79 7.33 -8.03
C LEU A 145 0.69 7.59 -8.38
N PRO A 146 1.21 7.29 -9.59
CA PRO A 146 2.60 7.59 -9.93
C PRO A 146 2.94 9.09 -9.78
N GLN A 147 2.01 9.95 -10.16
CA GLN A 147 2.19 11.40 -10.04
C GLN A 147 2.17 11.84 -8.56
N ILE A 148 1.28 11.28 -7.74
CA ILE A 148 1.21 11.58 -6.31
C ILE A 148 2.53 11.17 -5.64
N VAL A 149 3.01 9.94 -5.88
CA VAL A 149 4.28 9.45 -5.33
C VAL A 149 5.44 10.31 -5.77
N SER A 150 5.50 10.66 -7.07
CA SER A 150 6.55 11.53 -7.61
C SER A 150 6.59 12.90 -6.93
N GLU A 151 5.45 13.58 -6.86
CA GLU A 151 5.37 14.96 -6.35
C GLU A 151 5.49 15.06 -4.82
N ARG A 152 4.99 14.05 -4.09
CA ARG A 152 4.86 14.09 -2.63
C ARG A 152 6.01 13.42 -1.90
N LEU A 153 6.73 12.51 -2.56
CA LEU A 153 7.79 11.74 -1.91
C LEU A 153 9.06 11.66 -2.78
N TRP A 154 8.95 11.12 -4.01
CA TRP A 154 10.11 10.68 -4.78
C TRP A 154 11.03 11.84 -5.16
N ALA A 155 10.50 12.86 -5.80
CA ALA A 155 11.28 14.06 -6.15
C ALA A 155 11.71 14.86 -4.91
N PRO A 156 10.83 15.12 -3.90
CA PRO A 156 11.24 15.84 -2.69
C PRO A 156 12.34 15.14 -1.87
N MET A 157 12.39 13.79 -1.84
CA MET A 157 13.46 13.08 -1.13
C MET A 157 14.81 13.11 -1.85
N GLY A 158 14.85 13.62 -3.09
CA GLY A 158 16.06 13.74 -3.88
C GLY A 158 16.46 12.42 -4.57
N ALA A 159 15.49 11.65 -5.05
CA ALA A 159 15.77 10.47 -5.85
C ALA A 159 16.63 10.80 -7.07
N GLU A 160 17.60 9.94 -7.36
CA GLU A 160 18.52 10.10 -8.50
C GLU A 160 17.92 9.58 -9.81
N GLU A 161 17.10 8.53 -9.70
CA GLU A 161 16.53 7.85 -10.85
C GLU A 161 15.00 7.83 -10.76
N ASP A 162 14.35 7.76 -11.91
CA ASP A 162 12.92 7.55 -11.98
C ASP A 162 12.58 6.14 -11.46
N ALA A 163 11.52 6.04 -10.67
CA ALA A 163 10.92 4.75 -10.34
C ALA A 163 9.83 4.39 -11.35
N ASN A 164 9.62 3.11 -11.57
CA ASN A 164 8.50 2.60 -12.35
C ASN A 164 7.42 2.01 -11.43
N ILE A 165 6.18 2.05 -11.87
CA ILE A 165 5.08 1.32 -11.22
C ILE A 165 4.28 0.54 -12.26
N THR A 166 3.99 -0.73 -11.96
CA THR A 166 3.07 -1.52 -12.78
C THR A 166 1.68 -0.90 -12.73
N VAL A 167 1.02 -0.83 -13.88
CA VAL A 167 -0.36 -0.34 -14.00
C VAL A 167 -1.27 -1.44 -14.55
N ASP A 168 -2.53 -1.45 -14.13
CA ASP A 168 -3.56 -2.33 -14.67
C ASP A 168 -4.10 -1.82 -16.02
N SER A 169 -5.09 -2.54 -16.58
CA SER A 169 -5.71 -2.17 -17.86
C SER A 169 -6.42 -0.81 -17.85
N ASN A 170 -6.75 -0.27 -16.70
CA ASN A 170 -7.36 1.06 -16.53
C ASN A 170 -6.32 2.14 -16.20
N GLY A 171 -5.03 1.78 -16.15
CA GLY A 171 -3.95 2.70 -15.82
C GLY A 171 -3.83 3.02 -14.34
N TYR A 172 -4.40 2.21 -13.44
CA TYR A 172 -4.19 2.33 -12.00
C TYR A 172 -2.87 1.69 -11.60
N GLY A 173 -2.09 2.41 -10.80
CA GLY A 173 -0.84 1.91 -10.26
C GLY A 173 -1.06 0.83 -9.21
N LEU A 174 -0.37 -0.31 -9.34
CA LEU A 174 -0.38 -1.40 -8.35
C LEU A 174 0.40 -0.95 -7.10
N ALA A 175 -0.30 -0.32 -6.15
CA ALA A 175 0.32 0.24 -4.96
C ALA A 175 0.91 -0.82 -4.04
N CYS A 176 0.29 -1.99 -3.99
CA CYS A 176 0.67 -3.05 -3.06
C CYS A 176 1.97 -3.77 -3.40
N GLY A 177 2.49 -3.62 -4.64
CA GLY A 177 3.66 -4.41 -5.05
C GLY A 177 4.37 -3.96 -6.32
N GLY A 178 3.83 -2.97 -7.04
CA GLY A 178 4.23 -2.66 -8.41
C GLY A 178 5.40 -1.69 -8.59
N VAL A 179 5.94 -1.11 -7.51
CA VAL A 179 7.06 -0.17 -7.60
C VAL A 179 8.36 -0.90 -7.91
N SER A 180 9.12 -0.36 -8.85
CA SER A 180 10.51 -0.76 -9.14
C SER A 180 11.39 0.47 -9.01
N ALA A 181 12.48 0.36 -8.24
CA ALA A 181 13.34 1.49 -7.92
C ALA A 181 14.82 1.05 -7.85
N SER A 182 15.73 2.02 -7.95
CA SER A 182 17.15 1.77 -7.72
C SER A 182 17.43 1.49 -6.24
N LEU A 183 18.47 0.71 -5.95
CA LEU A 183 18.90 0.45 -4.57
C LEU A 183 19.26 1.75 -3.83
N ARG A 184 19.86 2.71 -4.54
CA ARG A 184 20.27 4.00 -3.95
C ARG A 184 19.05 4.84 -3.55
N ASP A 185 17.98 4.81 -4.34
CA ASP A 185 16.76 5.55 -4.02
C ASP A 185 15.94 4.88 -2.92
N LEU A 186 15.97 3.55 -2.84
CA LEU A 186 15.44 2.83 -1.67
C LEU A 186 16.21 3.20 -0.39
N ALA A 187 17.53 3.36 -0.48
CA ALA A 187 18.34 3.83 0.66
C ALA A 187 17.98 5.28 1.06
N ARG A 188 17.68 6.17 0.09
CA ARG A 188 17.17 7.53 0.38
C ARG A 188 15.82 7.50 1.06
N PHE A 189 14.91 6.63 0.61
CA PHE A 189 13.63 6.45 1.28
C PHE A 189 13.84 6.01 2.75
N ALA A 190 14.72 5.03 2.98
CA ALA A 190 15.05 4.59 4.33
C ALA A 190 15.69 5.72 5.16
N ASP A 191 16.56 6.52 4.57
CA ASP A 191 17.19 7.68 5.22
C ASP A 191 16.16 8.73 5.64
N VAL A 192 15.18 9.04 4.78
CA VAL A 192 14.04 9.92 5.13
C VAL A 192 13.28 9.38 6.33
N MET A 193 12.98 8.07 6.34
CA MET A 193 12.30 7.43 7.47
C MET A 193 13.15 7.47 8.75
N LEU A 194 14.47 7.31 8.66
CA LEU A 194 15.41 7.37 9.78
C LEU A 194 15.55 8.78 10.35
N ASN A 195 15.57 9.79 9.48
CA ASN A 195 15.81 11.20 9.85
C ASN A 195 14.49 11.98 10.05
N GLU A 196 13.49 11.36 10.65
CA GLU A 196 12.22 12.00 11.04
C GLU A 196 11.50 12.70 9.87
N GLY A 197 11.62 12.14 8.68
CA GLY A 197 11.00 12.67 7.47
C GLY A 197 11.78 13.77 6.76
N MET A 198 13.01 14.05 7.20
CA MET A 198 13.86 15.09 6.61
C MET A 198 14.69 14.55 5.44
N SER A 199 14.83 15.35 4.39
CA SER A 199 15.83 15.18 3.34
C SER A 199 16.40 16.53 2.94
N SER A 200 17.71 16.64 2.83
CA SER A 200 18.42 17.87 2.41
C SER A 200 17.94 19.14 3.14
N GLY A 201 17.69 19.03 4.45
CA GLY A 201 17.23 20.14 5.29
C GLY A 201 15.75 20.54 5.12
N LYS A 202 14.97 19.76 4.39
CA LYS A 202 13.52 19.99 4.18
C LYS A 202 12.71 18.84 4.77
N GLN A 203 11.54 19.16 5.33
CA GLN A 203 10.55 18.16 5.73
C GLN A 203 9.86 17.63 4.49
N VAL A 204 10.11 16.36 4.15
CA VAL A 204 9.51 15.66 3.01
C VAL A 204 8.30 14.85 3.47
N VAL A 205 8.45 14.12 4.58
CA VAL A 205 7.38 13.33 5.18
C VAL A 205 7.03 13.96 6.54
N PRO A 206 5.74 14.18 6.85
CA PRO A 206 5.33 14.73 8.14
C PRO A 206 5.90 13.95 9.31
N ILE A 207 6.43 14.65 10.33
CA ILE A 207 6.98 14.01 11.52
C ILE A 207 5.91 13.24 12.31
N SER A 208 4.66 13.68 12.22
CA SER A 208 3.50 12.99 12.79
C SER A 208 3.36 11.58 12.25
N TRP A 209 3.50 11.40 10.92
CA TRP A 209 3.49 10.10 10.26
C TRP A 209 4.63 9.20 10.72
N ILE A 210 5.87 9.74 10.75
CA ILE A 210 7.05 8.98 11.17
C ILE A 210 6.89 8.49 12.61
N LYS A 211 6.45 9.37 13.51
CA LYS A 211 6.21 9.02 14.92
C LYS A 211 5.10 7.99 15.07
N ASP A 212 4.02 8.11 14.31
CA ASP A 212 2.93 7.15 14.36
C ASP A 212 3.35 5.77 13.84
N VAL A 213 4.14 5.71 12.77
CA VAL A 213 4.73 4.45 12.29
C VAL A 213 5.63 3.83 13.35
N ARG A 214 6.58 4.59 13.92
CA ARG A 214 7.61 4.06 14.82
C ARG A 214 7.08 3.67 16.19
N HIS A 215 6.18 4.50 16.74
CA HIS A 215 5.72 4.36 18.12
C HIS A 215 4.27 3.90 18.21
N GLY A 216 3.72 3.38 17.14
CA GLY A 216 2.34 3.04 16.90
C GLY A 216 1.61 2.36 18.05
N LYS A 217 1.40 3.10 19.16
CA LYS A 217 0.64 2.65 20.34
C LYS A 217 -0.75 2.11 19.97
N HIS A 218 -1.20 2.42 18.77
CA HIS A 218 -2.49 2.00 18.21
C HIS A 218 -2.36 0.92 17.14
N GLY A 219 -1.13 0.52 16.76
CA GLY A 219 -0.92 -0.55 15.82
C GLY A 219 -1.38 -1.90 16.37
N MET A 220 -1.95 -2.73 15.51
CA MET A 220 -2.36 -4.07 15.88
C MET A 220 -1.12 -4.96 16.08
N ARG A 221 -1.06 -5.68 17.21
CA ARG A 221 0.01 -6.64 17.45
C ARG A 221 -0.05 -7.80 16.47
N ILE A 222 1.12 -8.18 15.97
CA ILE A 222 1.29 -9.20 14.93
C ILE A 222 2.15 -10.36 15.44
N LYS A 223 1.82 -10.87 16.63
CA LYS A 223 2.56 -11.94 17.30
C LYS A 223 2.79 -13.19 16.45
N GLN A 224 1.96 -13.44 15.45
CA GLN A 224 2.13 -14.55 14.52
C GLN A 224 3.36 -14.40 13.61
N TYR A 225 3.94 -13.19 13.51
CA TYR A 225 5.11 -12.90 12.68
C TYR A 225 6.33 -12.47 13.51
N PHE A 226 6.10 -11.70 14.59
CA PHE A 226 7.15 -11.18 15.47
C PHE A 226 6.65 -11.21 16.92
N ASP A 227 7.50 -11.63 17.86
CA ASP A 227 7.14 -11.69 19.29
C ASP A 227 6.77 -10.30 19.83
N HIS A 228 7.43 -9.25 19.32
CA HIS A 228 7.27 -7.86 19.72
C HIS A 228 7.07 -6.97 18.49
N GLY A 229 5.99 -7.19 17.72
CA GLY A 229 5.73 -6.43 16.51
C GLY A 229 4.33 -5.89 16.42
N ILE A 230 4.20 -4.80 15.67
CA ILE A 230 2.93 -4.21 15.25
C ILE A 230 2.91 -4.01 13.74
N TYR A 231 1.72 -3.90 13.18
CA TYR A 231 1.52 -3.40 11.82
C TYR A 231 0.85 -2.03 11.91
N ARG A 232 1.48 -1.03 11.33
CA ARG A 232 0.97 0.34 11.35
C ARG A 232 1.25 1.07 10.05
N ASN A 233 0.23 1.67 9.47
CA ASN A 233 0.36 2.53 8.28
C ASN A 233 1.15 1.88 7.14
N GLN A 234 0.88 0.61 6.85
CA GLN A 234 1.57 -0.20 5.81
C GLN A 234 3.05 -0.50 6.11
N PHE A 235 3.43 -0.49 7.40
CA PHE A 235 4.75 -0.89 7.86
C PHE A 235 4.67 -2.04 8.86
N TRP A 236 5.60 -2.97 8.72
CA TRP A 236 5.96 -3.92 9.74
C TRP A 236 6.91 -3.21 10.70
N VAL A 237 6.52 -3.09 11.94
CA VAL A 237 7.33 -2.42 12.96
C VAL A 237 7.66 -3.44 14.05
N GLU A 238 8.92 -3.79 14.17
CA GLU A 238 9.39 -4.58 15.29
C GLU A 238 9.63 -3.63 16.47
N ASP A 239 8.90 -3.87 17.57
CA ASP A 239 9.07 -3.11 18.80
C ASP A 239 10.34 -3.62 19.50
N SER A 240 11.46 -3.13 19.05
CA SER A 240 12.69 -3.28 19.80
C SER A 240 12.69 -2.23 20.92
N GLU A 241 12.14 -2.55 22.07
CA GLU A 241 12.58 -1.91 23.30
C GLU A 241 14.08 -2.24 23.47
N ILE A 242 14.92 -1.42 22.85
CA ILE A 242 16.33 -1.36 23.15
C ILE A 242 16.54 -0.19 24.10
#